data_d07149ae0a60662047bea790632e7225
#
_entry.id   d07149ae0a60662047bea790632e7225
#
_cell.length_a   1.000
_cell.length_b   1.000
_cell.length_c   1.000
_cell.angle_alpha   90.00
_cell.angle_beta   90.00
_cell.angle_gamma   90.00
#
_symmetry.space_group_name_H-M   'P 1'
#
loop_
_entity.id
_entity.type
_entity.pdbx_description
1 polymer ?
#
loop_
_entity_poly.entity_id
_entity_poly.type
_entity_poly.pdbx_seq_one_letter_code
_entity_poly.pdbx_strand_id
1 'polypeptide(L)'
;LSKLRLYQAYEQNDTHKVVNINATRLQEVITYADQVTGAALEPDFGNNFLYGYDNGPESIWAAQFSKNDGTLVSRVSFVTGLNSPHGTGLYGCCGFHLASQNMVNAFKTNANGLPLLDTFNQVDIFNVVDGSGKTPLASGVTLDPRIDHTVGIPGRPFKYRNRISNADDMVYNFSWARDPGVYGYFGNMKEQQAPDCSCYVKEGPFVGTSKNIDFIRYADVLLWKAEALIQLNQVSQGLAIINQ
;
A
#
# COMPACT_ATOMS: atom_id res chain seq x y z
N LEU A 1 -17.29 11.78 -4.39
CA LEU A 1 -18.67 11.68 -3.86
C LEU A 1 -19.01 10.26 -3.42
N SER A 2 -18.67 9.21 -4.19
CA SER A 2 -18.94 7.80 -3.85
C SER A 2 -18.47 7.47 -2.43
N LYS A 3 -17.19 7.71 -2.10
CA LYS A 3 -16.63 7.50 -0.76
C LYS A 3 -17.42 8.21 0.35
N LEU A 4 -17.80 9.48 0.12
CA LEU A 4 -18.58 10.24 1.10
C LEU A 4 -19.94 9.59 1.35
N ARG A 5 -20.62 9.13 0.29
CA ARG A 5 -21.92 8.47 0.42
C ARG A 5 -21.81 7.12 1.13
N LEU A 6 -20.71 6.39 0.92
CA LEU A 6 -20.45 5.15 1.64
C LEU A 6 -20.36 5.39 3.14
N TYR A 7 -19.59 6.39 3.59
CA TYR A 7 -19.53 6.74 5.01
C TYR A 7 -20.89 7.19 5.58
N GLN A 8 -21.67 7.95 4.80
CA GLN A 8 -22.99 8.40 5.22
C GLN A 8 -24.02 7.27 5.26
N ALA A 9 -23.76 6.15 4.55
CA ALA A 9 -24.65 5.01 4.57
C ALA A 9 -24.66 4.27 5.91
N TYR A 10 -23.56 4.30 6.64
CA TYR A 10 -23.42 3.68 7.97
C TYR A 10 -23.75 4.69 9.07
N GLU A 11 -25.03 4.84 9.36
CA GLU A 11 -25.51 5.81 10.36
C GLU A 11 -25.16 5.34 11.76
N GLN A 12 -24.45 6.17 12.51
CA GLN A 12 -23.93 5.86 13.84
C GLN A 12 -24.66 6.66 14.93
N ASN A 13 -24.76 6.08 16.11
CA ASN A 13 -25.19 6.78 17.31
C ASN A 13 -24.02 7.47 18.02
N ASP A 14 -24.29 8.14 19.13
CA ASP A 14 -23.28 8.89 19.94
C ASP A 14 -22.19 7.99 20.54
N THR A 15 -22.40 6.68 20.57
CA THR A 15 -21.40 5.69 20.99
C THR A 15 -20.63 5.05 19.82
N HIS A 16 -20.72 5.66 18.63
CA HIS A 16 -20.07 5.21 17.38
C HIS A 16 -20.46 3.81 16.92
N LYS A 17 -21.63 3.32 17.33
CA LYS A 17 -22.18 2.06 16.82
C LYS A 17 -23.05 2.33 15.62
N VAL A 18 -22.90 1.55 14.57
CA VAL A 18 -23.79 1.56 13.40
C VAL A 18 -25.18 1.09 13.86
N VAL A 19 -26.17 1.94 13.69
CA VAL A 19 -27.56 1.66 14.08
C VAL A 19 -28.49 1.51 12.88
N ASN A 20 -28.07 1.97 11.72
CA ASN A 20 -28.80 1.83 10.46
C ASN A 20 -27.84 1.79 9.28
N ILE A 21 -28.18 1.03 8.25
CA ILE A 21 -27.51 1.03 6.96
C ILE A 21 -28.48 1.61 5.91
N ASN A 22 -28.18 2.81 5.45
CA ASN A 22 -29.06 3.60 4.59
C ASN A 22 -28.93 3.15 3.13
N ALA A 23 -29.94 2.40 2.65
CA ALA A 23 -29.96 1.84 1.29
C ALA A 23 -29.92 2.92 0.19
N THR A 24 -30.56 4.09 0.42
CA THR A 24 -30.51 5.19 -0.56
C THR A 24 -29.10 5.71 -0.74
N ARG A 25 -28.33 5.87 0.35
CA ARG A 25 -26.93 6.28 0.29
C ARG A 25 -26.05 5.24 -0.40
N LEU A 26 -26.30 3.95 -0.16
CA LEU A 26 -25.59 2.87 -0.86
C LEU A 26 -25.89 2.89 -2.37
N GLN A 27 -27.12 3.17 -2.78
CA GLN A 27 -27.46 3.33 -4.20
C GLN A 27 -26.74 4.54 -4.82
N GLU A 28 -26.60 5.64 -4.09
CA GLU A 28 -25.81 6.80 -4.52
C GLU A 28 -24.32 6.46 -4.67
N VAL A 29 -23.76 5.57 -3.83
CA VAL A 29 -22.37 5.08 -3.98
C VAL A 29 -22.18 4.44 -5.35
N ILE A 30 -23.08 3.54 -5.74
CA ILE A 30 -23.05 2.84 -7.04
C ILE A 30 -23.17 3.86 -8.17
N THR A 31 -24.15 4.75 -8.09
CA THR A 31 -24.40 5.78 -9.11
C THR A 31 -23.16 6.66 -9.35
N TYR A 32 -22.49 7.11 -8.28
CA TYR A 32 -21.28 7.92 -8.43
C TYR A 32 -20.04 7.10 -8.86
N ALA A 33 -19.95 5.84 -8.47
CA ALA A 33 -18.88 4.95 -8.94
C ALA A 33 -19.02 4.71 -10.46
N ASP A 34 -20.22 4.52 -10.97
CA ASP A 34 -20.50 4.30 -12.38
C ASP A 34 -20.24 5.52 -13.28
N GLN A 35 -20.16 6.71 -12.69
CA GLN A 35 -19.78 7.94 -13.40
C GLN A 35 -18.26 8.06 -13.62
N VAL A 36 -17.45 7.23 -12.97
CA VAL A 36 -15.99 7.22 -13.17
C VAL A 36 -15.69 6.48 -14.48
N THR A 37 -15.43 7.25 -15.52
CA THR A 37 -15.13 6.74 -16.86
C THR A 37 -13.69 7.02 -17.24
N GLY A 38 -13.10 6.22 -18.14
CA GLY A 38 -11.73 6.41 -18.62
C GLY A 38 -10.64 5.94 -17.66
N ALA A 39 -11.02 5.36 -16.52
CA ALA A 39 -10.10 4.71 -15.59
C ALA A 39 -10.11 3.20 -15.78
N ALA A 40 -9.01 2.53 -15.48
CA ALA A 40 -8.85 1.09 -15.52
C ALA A 40 -7.90 0.63 -14.42
N LEU A 41 -7.98 -0.64 -14.01
CA LEU A 41 -6.98 -1.21 -13.13
C LEU A 41 -5.62 -1.28 -13.83
N GLU A 42 -4.57 -0.97 -13.11
CA GLU A 42 -3.19 -1.13 -13.59
C GLU A 42 -2.89 -2.63 -13.74
N PRO A 43 -2.47 -3.10 -14.93
CA PRO A 43 -2.21 -4.52 -15.14
C PRO A 43 -1.13 -5.10 -14.22
N ASP A 44 -0.10 -4.32 -13.89
CA ASP A 44 0.87 -4.64 -12.85
C ASP A 44 0.60 -3.77 -11.63
N PHE A 45 0.03 -4.37 -10.58
CA PHE A 45 -0.26 -3.70 -9.32
C PHE A 45 0.90 -2.84 -8.78
N GLY A 46 2.14 -3.28 -9.02
CA GLY A 46 3.32 -2.58 -8.57
C GLY A 46 3.54 -1.22 -9.23
N ASN A 47 3.08 -1.04 -10.46
CA ASN A 47 3.27 0.20 -11.20
C ASN A 47 2.60 1.41 -10.53
N ASN A 48 1.50 1.20 -9.81
CA ASN A 48 0.86 2.25 -9.02
C ASN A 48 1.83 2.96 -8.05
N PHE A 49 2.91 2.29 -7.64
CA PHE A 49 3.84 2.77 -6.62
C PHE A 49 5.23 3.10 -7.18
N LEU A 50 5.39 3.14 -8.50
CA LEU A 50 6.67 3.40 -9.15
C LEU A 50 6.70 4.75 -9.86
N TYR A 51 7.82 5.46 -9.71
CA TYR A 51 8.11 6.64 -10.51
C TYR A 51 8.15 6.28 -12.00
N GLY A 52 7.57 7.13 -12.83
CA GLY A 52 7.39 6.89 -14.26
C GLY A 52 6.03 6.30 -14.64
N TYR A 53 5.24 5.89 -13.64
CA TYR A 53 3.84 5.47 -13.80
C TYR A 53 2.87 6.44 -13.11
N ASP A 54 3.33 7.66 -12.86
CA ASP A 54 2.49 8.72 -12.30
C ASP A 54 1.31 9.04 -13.22
N ASN A 55 0.14 9.28 -12.62
CA ASN A 55 -1.10 9.53 -13.36
C ASN A 55 -1.46 8.40 -14.33
N GLY A 56 -1.13 7.16 -13.95
CA GLY A 56 -1.49 5.95 -14.70
C GLY A 56 -3.00 5.72 -14.77
N PRO A 57 -3.43 4.64 -15.44
CA PRO A 57 -4.86 4.39 -15.72
C PRO A 57 -5.70 4.22 -14.45
N GLU A 58 -5.08 3.86 -13.33
CA GLU A 58 -5.76 3.65 -12.06
C GLU A 58 -5.84 4.92 -11.19
N SER A 59 -5.02 5.96 -11.46
CA SER A 59 -4.98 7.18 -10.65
C SER A 59 -6.23 8.03 -10.86
N ILE A 60 -7.02 8.23 -9.80
CA ILE A 60 -8.23 9.08 -9.82
C ILE A 60 -7.95 10.43 -9.17
N TRP A 61 -7.25 10.43 -8.05
CA TRP A 61 -6.87 11.65 -7.37
C TRP A 61 -5.54 11.47 -6.65
N ALA A 62 -4.57 12.30 -7.04
CA ALA A 62 -3.22 12.24 -6.52
C ALA A 62 -2.70 13.63 -6.13
N ALA A 63 -1.85 13.66 -5.10
CA ALA A 63 -0.98 14.81 -4.88
C ALA A 63 0.09 14.83 -5.97
N GLN A 64 0.15 15.93 -6.71
CA GLN A 64 1.11 16.12 -7.78
C GLN A 64 2.40 16.73 -7.23
N PHE A 65 3.50 16.02 -7.40
CA PHE A 65 4.83 16.47 -7.00
C PHE A 65 5.70 16.71 -8.23
N SER A 66 6.64 17.63 -8.12
CA SER A 66 7.55 17.97 -9.22
C SER A 66 8.90 18.39 -8.69
N LYS A 67 9.91 18.23 -9.55
CA LYS A 67 11.26 18.77 -9.34
C LYS A 67 11.72 19.44 -10.62
N ASN A 68 12.63 20.41 -10.49
CA ASN A 68 13.17 21.17 -11.62
C ASN A 68 12.07 21.79 -12.51
N ASP A 69 10.99 22.24 -11.89
CA ASP A 69 9.81 22.81 -12.55
C ASP A 69 9.91 24.33 -12.74
N GLY A 70 11.09 24.90 -12.55
CA GLY A 70 11.35 26.33 -12.64
C GLY A 70 11.02 27.13 -11.37
N THR A 71 10.57 26.49 -10.31
CA THR A 71 10.40 27.14 -9.01
C THR A 71 11.70 27.18 -8.21
N LEU A 72 11.78 28.11 -7.24
CA LEU A 72 12.97 28.25 -6.38
C LEU A 72 13.18 27.03 -5.47
N VAL A 73 12.11 26.32 -5.17
CA VAL A 73 12.12 25.13 -4.27
C VAL A 73 11.40 24.01 -4.97
N SER A 74 12.00 22.83 -4.99
CA SER A 74 11.36 21.62 -5.52
C SER A 74 10.09 21.32 -4.74
N ARG A 75 9.02 20.97 -5.45
CA ARG A 75 7.73 20.56 -4.87
C ARG A 75 7.71 19.06 -4.69
N VAL A 76 8.52 18.57 -3.76
CA VAL A 76 8.71 17.14 -3.51
C VAL A 76 8.00 16.68 -2.25
N SER A 77 7.66 15.39 -2.21
CA SER A 77 7.17 14.74 -1.00
C SER A 77 8.35 14.27 -0.16
N PHE A 78 8.38 14.66 1.12
CA PHE A 78 9.34 14.17 2.10
C PHE A 78 8.90 12.89 2.82
N VAL A 79 7.69 12.42 2.58
CA VAL A 79 7.16 11.19 3.19
C VAL A 79 8.04 9.99 2.83
N THR A 80 8.49 9.92 1.59
CA THR A 80 9.41 8.86 1.14
C THR A 80 10.72 8.84 1.93
N GLY A 81 11.30 10.03 2.20
CA GLY A 81 12.52 10.13 3.00
C GLY A 81 12.30 9.67 4.44
N LEU A 82 11.17 10.03 5.05
CA LEU A 82 10.82 9.62 6.41
C LEU A 82 10.59 8.10 6.52
N ASN A 83 10.06 7.48 5.48
CA ASN A 83 9.71 6.05 5.45
C ASN A 83 10.82 5.17 4.90
N SER A 84 11.94 5.75 4.49
CA SER A 84 13.04 4.99 3.89
C SER A 84 13.67 4.01 4.87
N PRO A 85 14.23 2.89 4.36
CA PRO A 85 14.96 1.94 5.19
C PRO A 85 16.04 2.64 6.02
N HIS A 86 16.06 2.37 7.32
CA HIS A 86 17.02 2.95 8.26
C HIS A 86 18.39 2.31 8.13
N GLY A 87 19.45 3.07 8.34
CA GLY A 87 20.81 2.54 8.48
C GLY A 87 21.45 1.94 7.22
N THR A 88 20.83 2.08 6.04
CA THR A 88 21.36 1.50 4.80
C THR A 88 22.46 2.33 4.15
N GLY A 89 22.53 3.63 4.44
CA GLY A 89 23.37 4.59 3.70
C GLY A 89 22.88 4.91 2.27
N LEU A 90 21.89 4.19 1.77
CA LEU A 90 21.35 4.36 0.40
C LEU A 90 20.27 5.44 0.32
N TYR A 91 19.50 5.58 1.40
CA TYR A 91 18.45 6.57 1.56
C TYR A 91 18.87 7.60 2.62
N GLY A 92 18.06 8.55 2.95
CA GLY A 92 18.34 9.52 4.00
C GLY A 92 18.16 8.93 5.40
N CYS A 93 17.14 9.33 6.08
CA CYS A 93 16.61 8.71 7.30
C CYS A 93 15.17 8.30 6.97
N CYS A 94 14.38 7.81 7.76
CA CYS A 94 14.41 7.66 9.20
C CYS A 94 13.69 6.40 9.65
N GLY A 95 13.15 5.56 8.74
CA GLY A 95 12.49 4.30 9.07
C GLY A 95 11.19 4.47 9.87
N PHE A 96 10.37 5.48 9.52
CA PHE A 96 9.02 5.64 10.08
C PHE A 96 7.97 4.86 9.29
N HIS A 97 6.73 4.86 9.77
CA HIS A 97 5.57 4.19 9.16
C HIS A 97 5.83 2.71 8.88
N LEU A 98 6.47 2.03 9.81
CA LEU A 98 6.71 0.59 9.70
C LEU A 98 5.38 -0.16 9.72
N ALA A 99 5.27 -1.20 8.90
CA ALA A 99 4.10 -2.05 8.88
C ALA A 99 4.01 -2.87 10.17
N SER A 100 2.82 -2.95 10.76
CA SER A 100 2.60 -3.77 11.96
C SER A 100 2.60 -5.26 11.64
N GLN A 101 2.93 -6.09 12.61
CA GLN A 101 2.79 -7.55 12.52
C GLN A 101 1.37 -7.96 12.12
N ASN A 102 0.37 -7.30 12.69
CA ASN A 102 -1.03 -7.54 12.38
C ASN A 102 -1.35 -7.27 10.90
N MET A 103 -0.87 -6.16 10.35
CA MET A 103 -1.02 -5.86 8.93
C MET A 103 -0.36 -6.93 8.06
N VAL A 104 0.86 -7.33 8.39
CA VAL A 104 1.60 -8.34 7.62
C VAL A 104 0.90 -9.69 7.67
N ASN A 105 0.40 -10.10 8.85
CA ASN A 105 -0.38 -11.32 9.02
C ASN A 105 -1.68 -11.31 8.19
N ALA A 106 -2.27 -10.15 7.93
CA ALA A 106 -3.50 -10.02 7.14
C ALA A 106 -3.31 -10.42 5.66
N PHE A 107 -2.06 -10.49 5.18
CA PHE A 107 -1.77 -10.99 3.83
C PHE A 107 -1.70 -12.52 3.75
N LYS A 108 -1.87 -13.25 4.87
CA LYS A 108 -1.89 -14.72 4.81
C LYS A 108 -3.13 -15.23 4.10
N THR A 109 -2.91 -16.29 3.33
CA THR A 109 -3.97 -16.96 2.61
C THR A 109 -4.05 -18.43 3.03
N ASN A 110 -5.18 -19.06 2.73
CA ASN A 110 -5.30 -20.52 2.77
C ASN A 110 -4.68 -21.14 1.50
N ALA A 111 -4.72 -22.47 1.41
CA ALA A 111 -4.18 -23.22 0.27
C ALA A 111 -4.83 -22.87 -1.09
N ASN A 112 -6.02 -22.27 -1.08
CA ASN A 112 -6.74 -21.82 -2.27
C ASN A 112 -6.49 -20.35 -2.62
N GLY A 113 -5.57 -19.67 -1.90
CA GLY A 113 -5.26 -18.26 -2.11
C GLY A 113 -6.26 -17.29 -1.49
N LEU A 114 -7.24 -17.77 -0.72
CA LEU A 114 -8.25 -16.92 -0.07
C LEU A 114 -7.76 -16.39 1.28
N PRO A 115 -8.14 -15.18 1.70
CA PRO A 115 -7.73 -14.60 2.97
C PRO A 115 -8.23 -15.41 4.16
N LEU A 116 -7.46 -15.44 5.24
CA LEU A 116 -7.78 -16.23 6.45
C LEU A 116 -8.87 -15.61 7.34
N LEU A 117 -9.33 -14.42 7.01
CA LEU A 117 -10.35 -13.67 7.77
C LEU A 117 -10.07 -13.63 9.28
N ASP A 118 -10.83 -14.37 10.09
CA ASP A 118 -10.76 -14.31 11.55
C ASP A 118 -9.54 -15.01 12.16
N THR A 119 -8.84 -15.85 11.39
CA THR A 119 -7.70 -16.65 11.88
C THR A 119 -6.33 -16.09 11.48
N PHE A 120 -6.30 -15.02 10.67
CA PHE A 120 -5.06 -14.48 10.11
C PHE A 120 -4.00 -14.10 11.16
N ASN A 121 -4.40 -13.73 12.36
CA ASN A 121 -3.51 -13.25 13.41
C ASN A 121 -3.18 -14.28 14.50
N GLN A 122 -3.58 -15.54 14.30
CA GLN A 122 -3.32 -16.61 15.30
C GLN A 122 -1.86 -17.08 15.28
N VAL A 123 -1.18 -16.98 14.13
CA VAL A 123 0.22 -17.35 13.96
C VAL A 123 0.89 -16.27 13.13
N ASP A 124 2.08 -15.83 13.54
CA ASP A 124 2.87 -14.88 12.80
C ASP A 124 3.43 -15.52 11.53
N ILE A 125 3.71 -14.67 10.50
CA ILE A 125 4.33 -15.17 9.27
C ILE A 125 5.76 -15.66 9.47
N PHE A 126 6.38 -15.29 10.60
CA PHE A 126 7.73 -15.71 10.98
C PHE A 126 7.72 -16.45 12.30
N ASN A 127 8.50 -17.52 12.37
CA ASN A 127 8.79 -18.17 13.64
C ASN A 127 9.98 -17.54 14.35
N VAL A 128 11.01 -17.11 13.60
CA VAL A 128 12.26 -16.58 14.14
C VAL A 128 12.85 -15.55 13.17
N VAL A 129 13.34 -14.46 13.70
CA VAL A 129 14.24 -13.54 13.00
C VAL A 129 15.66 -13.91 13.40
N ASP A 130 16.44 -14.45 12.50
CA ASP A 130 17.84 -14.73 12.75
C ASP A 130 18.73 -13.48 12.52
N GLY A 131 19.92 -13.49 13.12
CA GLY A 131 20.86 -12.38 13.04
C GLY A 131 21.50 -12.19 11.65
N SER A 132 21.21 -13.05 10.67
CA SER A 132 21.74 -12.96 9.30
C SER A 132 20.99 -11.96 8.43
N GLY A 133 19.86 -11.42 8.91
CA GLY A 133 18.98 -10.55 8.17
C GLY A 133 18.00 -11.31 7.26
N LYS A 134 17.96 -12.61 7.36
CA LYS A 134 16.98 -13.47 6.68
C LYS A 134 15.91 -13.90 7.67
N THR A 135 14.69 -13.87 7.24
CA THR A 135 13.53 -14.26 8.06
C THR A 135 12.76 -15.34 7.31
N PRO A 136 12.90 -16.60 7.68
CA PRO A 136 12.15 -17.66 7.02
C PRO A 136 10.66 -17.49 7.29
N LEU A 137 9.84 -17.73 6.27
CA LEU A 137 8.41 -17.86 6.47
C LEU A 137 8.13 -19.08 7.35
N ALA A 138 7.12 -19.00 8.18
CA ALA A 138 6.61 -20.17 8.89
C ALA A 138 6.22 -21.26 7.87
N SER A 139 6.51 -22.52 8.19
CA SER A 139 6.21 -23.63 7.28
C SER A 139 4.73 -23.68 6.94
N GLY A 140 4.41 -23.81 5.65
CA GLY A 140 3.04 -23.89 5.14
C GLY A 140 2.28 -22.56 5.07
N VAL A 141 2.94 -21.42 5.36
CA VAL A 141 2.32 -20.10 5.18
C VAL A 141 2.36 -19.72 3.69
N THR A 142 1.19 -19.41 3.18
CA THR A 142 1.02 -18.79 1.86
C THR A 142 0.61 -17.33 2.03
N LEU A 143 1.03 -16.45 1.12
CA LEU A 143 0.82 -15.02 1.20
C LEU A 143 0.23 -14.49 -0.10
N ASP A 144 -0.64 -13.51 0.00
CA ASP A 144 -1.07 -12.69 -1.12
C ASP A 144 0.17 -11.99 -1.72
N PRO A 145 0.43 -12.14 -3.04
CA PRO A 145 1.65 -11.59 -3.67
C PRO A 145 1.74 -10.06 -3.59
N ARG A 146 0.65 -9.35 -3.37
CA ARG A 146 0.66 -7.89 -3.16
C ARG A 146 1.46 -7.46 -1.95
N ILE A 147 1.77 -8.38 -1.02
CA ILE A 147 2.62 -8.09 0.13
C ILE A 147 4.02 -7.63 -0.31
N ASP A 148 4.58 -8.24 -1.35
CA ASP A 148 5.93 -7.93 -1.87
C ASP A 148 6.00 -6.54 -2.54
N HIS A 149 4.84 -5.93 -2.79
CA HIS A 149 4.73 -4.55 -3.26
C HIS A 149 4.37 -3.57 -2.14
N THR A 150 4.06 -4.07 -0.96
CA THR A 150 3.53 -3.27 0.15
C THR A 150 4.50 -3.18 1.31
N VAL A 151 5.16 -4.28 1.64
CA VAL A 151 5.94 -4.43 2.87
C VAL A 151 7.35 -4.92 2.57
N GLY A 152 8.35 -4.21 3.08
CA GLY A 152 9.73 -4.71 3.16
C GLY A 152 9.82 -5.78 4.25
N ILE A 153 10.05 -7.02 3.84
CA ILE A 153 10.13 -8.18 4.73
C ILE A 153 11.58 -8.64 4.76
N PRO A 154 12.22 -8.77 5.95
CA PRO A 154 13.55 -9.26 6.07
C PRO A 154 13.75 -10.61 5.33
N GLY A 155 14.81 -10.70 4.53
CA GLY A 155 15.11 -11.89 3.73
C GLY A 155 14.39 -11.99 2.39
N ARG A 156 13.49 -11.06 2.06
CA ARG A 156 12.81 -11.00 0.74
C ARG A 156 13.36 -9.88 -0.13
N PRO A 157 13.25 -9.99 -1.48
CA PRO A 157 13.70 -8.94 -2.38
C PRO A 157 13.04 -7.59 -2.05
N PHE A 158 13.83 -6.53 -2.07
CA PHE A 158 13.35 -5.17 -1.96
C PHE A 158 12.96 -4.68 -3.35
N LYS A 159 11.70 -4.55 -3.59
CA LYS A 159 11.03 -4.49 -4.89
C LYS A 159 11.66 -3.56 -5.93
N TYR A 160 12.20 -2.45 -5.53
CA TYR A 160 12.57 -1.41 -6.50
C TYR A 160 13.99 -1.54 -7.02
N ARG A 161 14.75 -2.50 -6.57
CA ARG A 161 16.15 -2.61 -6.93
C ARG A 161 16.43 -3.19 -8.31
N ASN A 162 15.63 -4.13 -8.79
CA ASN A 162 15.78 -4.73 -10.12
C ASN A 162 15.79 -3.71 -11.28
N ARG A 163 15.54 -2.44 -10.99
CA ARG A 163 15.56 -1.34 -11.95
C ARG A 163 16.83 -0.50 -11.89
N ILE A 164 17.71 -0.78 -10.93
CA ILE A 164 19.07 -0.21 -10.87
C ILE A 164 19.94 -1.14 -11.70
N SER A 165 20.45 -0.64 -12.82
CA SER A 165 21.32 -1.40 -13.71
C SER A 165 22.47 -2.08 -12.96
N ASN A 166 22.66 -3.38 -13.16
CA ASN A 166 23.84 -4.18 -12.80
C ASN A 166 24.09 -4.47 -11.31
N ALA A 167 23.16 -4.31 -10.42
CA ALA A 167 23.33 -4.73 -9.04
C ALA A 167 22.46 -5.95 -8.74
N ASP A 168 23.01 -6.88 -7.94
CA ASP A 168 22.25 -7.97 -7.35
C ASP A 168 20.99 -7.47 -6.65
N ASP A 169 19.92 -8.26 -6.64
CA ASP A 169 18.67 -7.91 -5.98
C ASP A 169 18.93 -7.50 -4.51
N MET A 170 18.46 -6.33 -4.15
CA MET A 170 18.43 -5.94 -2.75
C MET A 170 17.54 -6.88 -1.97
N VAL A 171 18.06 -7.43 -0.91
CA VAL A 171 17.27 -8.16 0.06
C VAL A 171 17.05 -7.25 1.25
N TYR A 172 15.79 -7.06 1.65
CA TYR A 172 15.47 -6.27 2.82
C TYR A 172 16.10 -6.93 4.06
N ASN A 173 16.84 -6.15 4.83
CA ASN A 173 17.50 -6.64 6.02
C ASN A 173 16.77 -6.18 7.28
N PHE A 174 16.69 -7.04 8.31
CA PHE A 174 16.03 -6.66 9.57
C PHE A 174 16.73 -5.48 10.26
N SER A 175 18.02 -5.26 10.02
CA SER A 175 18.75 -4.09 10.53
C SER A 175 18.33 -2.76 9.88
N TRP A 176 17.53 -2.81 8.83
CA TRP A 176 16.97 -1.62 8.18
C TRP A 176 15.70 -1.10 8.89
N ALA A 177 15.16 -1.89 9.78
CA ALA A 177 14.05 -1.44 10.62
C ALA A 177 14.59 -0.55 11.74
N ARG A 178 13.92 0.58 11.97
CA ARG A 178 14.25 1.47 13.08
C ARG A 178 13.75 0.85 14.37
N ASP A 179 14.62 0.72 15.36
CA ASP A 179 14.29 0.20 16.71
C ASP A 179 13.35 -1.01 16.66
N PRO A 180 13.79 -2.13 16.05
CA PRO A 180 12.89 -3.25 15.75
C PRO A 180 12.28 -3.91 16.98
N GLY A 181 12.91 -3.78 18.16
CA GLY A 181 12.35 -4.22 19.44
C GLY A 181 11.11 -3.42 19.89
N VAL A 182 10.92 -2.23 19.32
CA VAL A 182 9.79 -1.32 19.64
C VAL A 182 8.75 -1.32 18.50
N TYR A 183 9.21 -1.22 17.27
CA TYR A 183 8.34 -0.98 16.09
C TYR A 183 8.21 -2.17 15.15
N GLY A 184 8.90 -3.28 15.42
CA GLY A 184 8.94 -4.44 14.54
C GLY A 184 9.94 -4.30 13.39
N TYR A 185 9.98 -5.32 12.54
CA TYR A 185 11.02 -5.50 11.52
C TYR A 185 10.61 -5.13 10.11
N PHE A 186 9.36 -4.77 9.88
CA PHE A 186 8.80 -4.61 8.54
C PHE A 186 8.91 -3.17 8.04
N GLY A 187 9.38 -3.01 6.81
CA GLY A 187 9.50 -1.69 6.18
C GLY A 187 8.30 -1.33 5.32
N ASN A 188 8.19 -0.05 4.98
CA ASN A 188 7.26 0.42 3.97
C ASN A 188 7.90 0.31 2.58
N MET A 189 7.19 -0.25 1.59
CA MET A 189 7.67 -0.35 0.22
C MET A 189 6.89 0.50 -0.78
N LYS A 190 5.65 0.85 -0.48
CA LYS A 190 4.79 1.56 -1.46
C LYS A 190 5.32 2.94 -1.84
N GLU A 191 5.87 3.64 -0.87
CA GLU A 191 6.37 5.01 -1.06
C GLU A 191 7.84 5.05 -1.44
N GLN A 192 8.53 3.90 -1.42
CA GLN A 192 9.94 3.83 -1.76
C GLN A 192 10.17 3.73 -3.26
N GLN A 193 11.26 4.32 -3.70
CA GLN A 193 11.77 4.21 -5.04
C GLN A 193 13.19 3.61 -4.99
N ALA A 194 13.74 3.21 -6.14
CA ALA A 194 15.12 2.78 -6.20
C ALA A 194 16.06 3.88 -5.68
N PRO A 195 17.15 3.57 -4.97
CA PRO A 195 18.05 4.58 -4.38
C PRO A 195 18.62 5.58 -5.39
N ASP A 196 18.76 5.18 -6.64
CA ASP A 196 19.26 5.99 -7.76
C ASP A 196 18.13 6.63 -8.59
N CYS A 197 16.89 6.54 -8.12
CA CYS A 197 15.75 7.13 -8.82
C CYS A 197 16.02 8.61 -9.12
N SER A 198 15.90 8.96 -10.40
CA SER A 198 15.99 10.37 -10.80
C SER A 198 14.91 11.26 -10.19
N CYS A 199 13.90 10.66 -9.55
CA CYS A 199 12.84 11.36 -8.83
C CYS A 199 13.27 11.98 -7.50
N TYR A 200 14.40 11.55 -6.94
CA TYR A 200 14.86 12.07 -5.64
C TYR A 200 15.47 13.47 -5.73
N VAL A 201 15.21 14.24 -4.69
CA VAL A 201 15.88 15.51 -4.37
C VAL A 201 16.38 15.42 -2.94
N LYS A 202 17.67 15.74 -2.75
CA LYS A 202 18.27 15.78 -1.43
C LYS A 202 18.34 17.23 -0.95
N GLU A 203 17.69 17.53 0.14
CA GLU A 203 17.72 18.84 0.80
C GLU A 203 18.23 18.68 2.24
N GLY A 204 19.49 19.02 2.46
CA GLY A 204 20.16 18.76 3.74
C GLY A 204 20.18 17.27 4.07
N PRO A 205 19.76 16.86 5.27
CA PRO A 205 19.70 15.45 5.67
C PRO A 205 18.48 14.69 5.12
N PHE A 206 17.54 15.39 4.49
CA PHE A 206 16.26 14.82 4.04
C PHE A 206 16.29 14.51 2.55
N VAL A 207 15.59 13.47 2.19
CA VAL A 207 15.36 13.06 0.80
C VAL A 207 13.87 13.19 0.49
N GLY A 208 13.54 13.99 -0.51
CA GLY A 208 12.20 14.08 -1.05
C GLY A 208 12.09 13.36 -2.39
N THR A 209 10.87 13.08 -2.82
CA THR A 209 10.62 12.49 -4.15
C THR A 209 9.58 13.29 -4.91
N SER A 210 9.74 13.35 -6.23
CA SER A 210 8.73 13.87 -7.14
C SER A 210 7.72 12.81 -7.60
N LYS A 211 7.74 11.59 -7.03
CA LYS A 211 6.69 10.59 -7.25
C LYS A 211 5.37 11.09 -6.67
N ASN A 212 4.32 11.06 -7.46
CA ASN A 212 2.98 11.40 -7.02
C ASN A 212 2.46 10.41 -5.98
N ILE A 213 1.58 10.88 -5.10
CA ILE A 213 0.93 10.04 -4.09
C ILE A 213 -0.57 9.99 -4.41
N ASP A 214 -1.06 8.81 -4.76
CA ASP A 214 -2.47 8.58 -5.02
C ASP A 214 -3.26 8.53 -3.71
N PHE A 215 -4.25 9.41 -3.58
CA PHE A 215 -5.24 9.39 -2.49
C PHE A 215 -6.43 8.50 -2.81
N ILE A 216 -6.77 8.41 -4.09
CA ILE A 216 -7.85 7.56 -4.59
C ILE A 216 -7.39 6.92 -5.90
N ARG A 217 -7.45 5.60 -5.93
CA ARG A 217 -7.25 4.79 -7.12
C ARG A 217 -8.57 4.21 -7.60
N TYR A 218 -8.63 3.78 -8.85
CA TYR A 218 -9.84 3.15 -9.41
C TYR A 218 -10.23 1.88 -8.64
N ALA A 219 -9.25 1.12 -8.14
CA ALA A 219 -9.51 -0.01 -7.24
C ALA A 219 -10.33 0.40 -6.00
N ASP A 220 -10.08 1.57 -5.41
CA ASP A 220 -10.85 2.06 -4.27
C ASP A 220 -12.31 2.30 -4.67
N VAL A 221 -12.53 2.90 -5.85
CA VAL A 221 -13.88 3.16 -6.38
C VAL A 221 -14.64 1.85 -6.61
N LEU A 222 -13.97 0.85 -7.18
CA LEU A 222 -14.54 -0.47 -7.40
C LEU A 222 -14.90 -1.17 -6.08
N LEU A 223 -14.03 -1.09 -5.06
CA LEU A 223 -14.28 -1.69 -3.75
C LEU A 223 -15.44 -1.00 -3.03
N TRP A 224 -15.58 0.32 -3.11
CA TRP A 224 -16.76 1.03 -2.55
C TRP A 224 -18.05 0.59 -3.26
N LYS A 225 -18.01 0.42 -4.58
CA LYS A 225 -19.15 -0.10 -5.34
C LYS A 225 -19.48 -1.53 -4.94
N ALA A 226 -18.48 -2.40 -4.81
CA ALA A 226 -18.66 -3.79 -4.42
C ALA A 226 -19.28 -3.90 -3.02
N GLU A 227 -18.79 -3.11 -2.05
CA GLU A 227 -19.36 -3.05 -0.70
C GLU A 227 -20.83 -2.61 -0.72
N ALA A 228 -21.14 -1.54 -1.46
CA ALA A 228 -22.51 -1.07 -1.58
C ALA A 228 -23.46 -2.12 -2.21
N LEU A 229 -23.01 -2.82 -3.25
CA LEU A 229 -23.76 -3.91 -3.87
C LEU A 229 -24.03 -5.05 -2.88
N ILE A 230 -23.02 -5.47 -2.13
CA ILE A 230 -23.14 -6.56 -1.14
C ILE A 230 -24.13 -6.16 -0.03
N GLN A 231 -24.05 -4.94 0.49
CA GLN A 231 -24.96 -4.43 1.51
C GLN A 231 -26.41 -4.31 1.00
N LEU A 232 -26.60 -4.13 -0.29
CA LEU A 232 -27.91 -4.13 -0.96
C LEU A 232 -28.36 -5.54 -1.37
N ASN A 233 -27.75 -6.60 -0.86
CA ASN A 233 -28.01 -8.00 -1.19
C ASN A 233 -27.73 -8.39 -2.66
N GLN A 234 -26.96 -7.59 -3.39
CA GLN A 234 -26.49 -7.90 -4.74
C GLN A 234 -25.12 -8.57 -4.70
N VAL A 235 -25.00 -9.63 -3.89
CA VAL A 235 -23.71 -10.26 -3.51
C VAL A 235 -22.92 -10.73 -4.73
N SER A 236 -23.59 -11.40 -5.70
CA SER A 236 -22.89 -11.92 -6.90
C SER A 236 -22.24 -10.81 -7.72
N GLN A 237 -22.86 -9.64 -7.82
CA GLN A 237 -22.30 -8.50 -8.54
C GLN A 237 -21.12 -7.88 -7.78
N GLY A 238 -21.24 -7.76 -6.46
CA GLY A 238 -20.13 -7.27 -5.62
C GLY A 238 -18.91 -8.20 -5.68
N LEU A 239 -19.10 -9.52 -5.59
CA LEU A 239 -18.03 -10.50 -5.71
C LEU A 239 -17.38 -10.51 -7.10
N ALA A 240 -18.17 -10.30 -8.18
CA ALA A 240 -17.61 -10.19 -9.52
C ALA A 240 -16.63 -9.01 -9.67
N ILE A 241 -16.86 -7.91 -8.94
CA ILE A 241 -15.93 -6.77 -8.90
C ILE A 241 -14.68 -7.10 -8.08
N ILE A 242 -14.82 -7.77 -6.93
CA ILE A 242 -13.68 -8.10 -6.05
C ILE A 242 -12.72 -9.09 -6.72
N ASN A 243 -13.22 -9.94 -7.61
CA ASN A 243 -12.46 -11.00 -8.28
C ASN A 243 -11.88 -10.57 -9.65
N GLN A 244 -11.89 -9.27 -9.98
CA GLN A 244 -11.21 -8.74 -11.16
C GLN A 244 -9.70 -8.64 -10.93
#